data_13c225880ed860036a72dfc8b0a040e9
#
_entry.id   13c225880ed860036a72dfc8b0a040e9
#
_cell.length_a   1.000
_cell.length_b   1.000
_cell.length_c   1.000
_cell.angle_alpha   90.00
_cell.angle_beta   90.00
_cell.angle_gamma   90.00
#
_symmetry.space_group_name_H-M   'P 1'
#
loop_
_entity.id
_entity.type
_entity.pdbx_description
1 polymer ?
#
loop_
_entity_poly.entity_id
_entity_poly.type
_entity_poly.pdbx_seq_one_letter_code
_entity_poly.pdbx_strand_id
1 'polypeptide(L)'
;EKDISDIKEGREVTLTIDALANSSFSGRIYFVGFKAEETTRTFPVKAVLENKKEEIKPGMMAKMTIIKRVEPNSIVVPLYSIMEKAGERIVFVEEDGVARSKKIEIGIISSDRVRIKSGLKFGENLIIKGQRNLEDGDKVKVTK
;
A
#
# COMPACT_ATOMS: atom_id res chain seq x y z
N GLU A 1 11.41 0.41 15.96
CA GLU A 1 10.73 0.98 17.15
C GLU A 1 9.31 1.44 16.83
N LYS A 2 9.16 2.34 15.85
CA LYS A 2 7.85 2.98 15.55
C LYS A 2 6.72 2.01 15.18
N ASP A 3 7.06 0.80 14.78
CA ASP A 3 6.11 -0.18 14.25
C ASP A 3 5.74 -1.29 15.24
N ILE A 4 6.47 -1.38 16.36
CA ILE A 4 6.34 -2.51 17.28
C ILE A 4 4.96 -2.61 17.96
N SER A 5 4.33 -1.46 18.22
CA SER A 5 2.98 -1.42 18.83
C SER A 5 1.91 -2.13 17.99
N ASP A 6 2.14 -2.19 16.67
CA ASP A 6 1.22 -2.80 15.71
C ASP A 6 1.48 -4.31 15.50
N ILE A 7 2.60 -4.82 16.02
CA ILE A 7 3.02 -6.21 15.84
C ILE A 7 2.63 -7.02 17.07
N LYS A 8 1.87 -8.10 16.85
CA LYS A 8 1.37 -8.97 17.93
C LYS A 8 1.60 -10.44 17.58
N GLU A 9 1.77 -11.25 18.63
CA GLU A 9 1.78 -12.70 18.50
C GLU A 9 0.47 -13.22 17.90
N GLY A 10 0.53 -14.31 17.18
CA GLY A 10 -0.59 -14.92 16.47
C GLY A 10 -0.87 -14.32 15.09
N ARG A 11 -0.23 -13.20 14.73
CA ARG A 11 -0.45 -12.54 13.44
C ARG A 11 0.15 -13.33 12.29
N GLU A 12 -0.62 -13.43 11.21
CA GLU A 12 -0.15 -14.03 9.97
C GLU A 12 0.87 -13.12 9.27
N VAL A 13 1.88 -13.75 8.69
CA VAL A 13 2.95 -13.09 7.94
C VAL A 13 3.26 -13.87 6.68
N THR A 14 3.77 -13.16 5.68
CA THR A 14 4.33 -13.78 4.47
C THR A 14 5.84 -13.72 4.54
N LEU A 15 6.49 -14.86 4.33
CA LEU A 15 7.94 -14.95 4.23
C LEU A 15 8.34 -15.23 2.79
N THR A 16 9.26 -14.46 2.25
CA THR A 16 9.84 -14.69 0.93
C THR A 16 11.29 -15.08 1.11
N ILE A 17 11.72 -16.15 0.43
CA ILE A 17 13.08 -16.70 0.55
C ILE A 17 13.76 -16.57 -0.82
N ASP A 18 14.76 -15.71 -0.90
CA ASP A 18 15.45 -15.38 -2.15
C ASP A 18 16.13 -16.63 -2.77
N ALA A 19 16.71 -17.50 -1.94
CA ALA A 19 17.35 -18.73 -2.37
C ALA A 19 16.40 -19.76 -3.01
N LEU A 20 15.08 -19.59 -2.85
CA LEU A 20 14.04 -20.45 -3.40
C LEU A 20 13.22 -19.72 -4.48
N ALA A 21 13.90 -19.03 -5.40
CA ALA A 21 13.28 -18.28 -6.50
C ALA A 21 12.14 -17.32 -6.02
N ASN A 22 12.37 -16.64 -4.91
CA ASN A 22 11.40 -15.77 -4.24
C ASN A 22 10.07 -16.46 -3.87
N SER A 23 10.11 -17.75 -3.59
CA SER A 23 8.93 -18.48 -3.12
C SER A 23 8.39 -17.88 -1.84
N SER A 24 7.07 -17.77 -1.77
CA SER A 24 6.36 -17.19 -0.63
C SER A 24 5.76 -18.29 0.24
N PHE A 25 5.94 -18.15 1.53
CA PHE A 25 5.45 -19.07 2.57
C PHE A 25 4.59 -18.30 3.56
N SER A 26 3.49 -18.90 3.98
CA SER A 26 2.69 -18.36 5.07
C SER A 26 3.28 -18.79 6.41
N GLY A 27 3.37 -17.86 7.33
CA GLY A 27 3.84 -18.10 8.68
C GLY A 27 3.01 -17.33 9.70
N ARG A 28 3.33 -17.53 10.97
CA ARG A 28 2.67 -16.83 12.08
C ARG A 28 3.69 -16.37 13.10
N ILE A 29 3.54 -15.13 13.58
CA ILE A 29 4.37 -14.60 14.66
C ILE A 29 4.07 -15.36 15.94
N TYR A 30 5.10 -15.90 16.59
CA TYR A 30 4.96 -16.57 17.86
C TYR A 30 5.72 -15.89 19.00
N PHE A 31 6.56 -14.91 18.67
CA PHE A 31 7.30 -14.15 19.68
C PHE A 31 7.54 -12.72 19.20
N VAL A 32 7.31 -11.77 20.09
CA VAL A 32 7.64 -10.35 19.92
C VAL A 32 8.44 -9.90 21.14
N GLY A 33 9.67 -9.48 20.92
CA GLY A 33 10.55 -9.02 21.99
C GLY A 33 10.01 -7.76 22.67
N PHE A 34 10.10 -7.73 23.99
CA PHE A 34 9.68 -6.57 24.82
C PHE A 34 10.79 -5.52 24.98
N LYS A 35 12.04 -5.88 24.65
CA LYS A 35 13.19 -5.00 24.73
C LYS A 35 13.83 -4.84 23.35
N ALA A 36 14.14 -3.61 22.99
CA ALA A 36 14.93 -3.34 21.78
C ALA A 36 16.40 -3.69 22.00
N GLU A 37 17.06 -4.15 20.96
CA GLU A 37 18.51 -4.22 20.92
C GLU A 37 19.11 -2.81 20.84
N GLU A 38 20.00 -2.49 21.76
CA GLU A 38 20.56 -1.15 21.89
C GLU A 38 21.37 -0.69 20.68
N THR A 39 22.06 -1.62 20.03
CA THR A 39 22.92 -1.32 18.87
C THR A 39 22.10 -1.04 17.60
N THR A 40 21.08 -1.84 17.35
CA THR A 40 20.28 -1.79 16.12
C THR A 40 18.99 -1.00 16.26
N ARG A 41 18.56 -0.71 17.50
CA ARG A 41 17.26 -0.11 17.87
C ARG A 41 16.07 -0.86 17.25
N THR A 42 16.22 -2.17 17.13
CA THR A 42 15.17 -3.05 16.60
C THR A 42 14.66 -4.00 17.67
N PHE A 43 13.40 -4.41 17.53
CA PHE A 43 12.80 -5.43 18.38
C PHE A 43 12.86 -6.78 17.68
N PRO A 44 13.34 -7.85 18.35
CA PRO A 44 13.33 -9.17 17.76
C PRO A 44 11.90 -9.69 17.60
N VAL A 45 11.57 -10.15 16.40
CA VAL A 45 10.30 -10.80 16.08
C VAL A 45 10.59 -12.15 15.47
N LYS A 46 9.93 -13.21 15.96
CA LYS A 46 10.10 -14.56 15.43
C LYS A 46 8.76 -15.07 14.90
N ALA A 47 8.83 -15.71 13.74
CA ALA A 47 7.69 -16.37 13.13
C ALA A 47 7.98 -17.86 12.91
N VAL A 48 6.94 -18.67 12.97
CA VAL A 48 6.97 -20.09 12.62
C VAL A 48 6.24 -20.27 11.30
N LEU A 49 6.72 -21.17 10.48
CA LEU A 49 6.10 -21.59 9.22
C LEU A 49 6.21 -23.12 9.07
N GLU A 50 5.36 -23.68 8.23
CA GLU A 50 5.46 -25.09 7.85
C GLU A 50 6.50 -25.28 6.74
N ASN A 51 7.40 -26.23 6.93
CA ASN A 51 8.45 -26.61 5.96
C ASN A 51 8.33 -28.10 5.60
N LYS A 52 7.14 -28.51 5.13
CA LYS A 52 6.84 -29.95 4.87
C LYS A 52 7.77 -30.60 3.85
N LYS A 53 8.29 -29.84 2.91
CA LYS A 53 9.20 -30.33 1.86
C LYS A 53 10.68 -30.22 2.23
N GLU A 54 10.97 -29.70 3.41
CA GLU A 54 12.33 -29.45 3.88
C GLU A 54 13.21 -28.62 2.92
N GLU A 55 12.58 -27.78 2.09
CA GLU A 55 13.27 -26.92 1.13
C GLU A 55 14.00 -25.77 1.82
N ILE A 56 13.47 -25.31 2.95
CA ILE A 56 14.05 -24.22 3.73
C ILE A 56 15.11 -24.80 4.67
N LYS A 57 16.34 -24.36 4.51
CA LYS A 57 17.46 -24.83 5.33
C LYS A 57 17.89 -23.75 6.33
N PRO A 58 18.43 -24.17 7.48
CA PRO A 58 19.04 -23.23 8.44
C PRO A 58 20.10 -22.36 7.77
N GLY A 59 20.10 -21.06 8.11
CA GLY A 59 21.02 -20.08 7.54
C GLY A 59 20.51 -19.39 6.26
N MET A 60 19.39 -19.83 5.69
CA MET A 60 18.77 -19.10 4.57
C MET A 60 18.21 -17.77 5.05
N MET A 61 18.39 -16.72 4.23
CA MET A 61 17.80 -15.41 4.47
C MET A 61 16.36 -15.39 4.01
N ALA A 62 15.49 -14.88 4.86
CA ALA A 62 14.07 -14.70 4.57
C ALA A 62 13.64 -13.26 4.81
N LYS A 63 12.83 -12.74 3.91
CA LYS A 63 12.18 -11.44 4.07
C LYS A 63 10.76 -11.66 4.61
N MET A 64 10.49 -11.15 5.82
CA MET A 64 9.17 -11.20 6.43
C MET A 64 8.37 -9.95 6.09
N THR A 65 7.21 -10.14 5.50
CA THR A 65 6.23 -9.08 5.23
C THR A 65 5.09 -9.17 6.22
N ILE A 66 4.88 -8.10 6.97
CA ILE A 66 3.83 -7.98 7.98
C ILE A 66 2.81 -6.95 7.51
N ILE A 67 1.56 -7.37 7.29
CA ILE A 67 0.47 -6.45 6.97
C ILE A 67 0.02 -5.79 8.26
N LYS A 68 0.35 -4.53 8.46
CA LYS A 68 0.01 -3.82 9.70
C LYS A 68 -1.49 -3.52 9.81
N ARG A 69 -2.09 -3.09 8.73
CA ARG A 69 -3.49 -2.65 8.70
C ARG A 69 -4.09 -2.91 7.33
N VAL A 70 -5.30 -3.40 7.33
CA VAL A 70 -6.16 -3.48 6.15
C VAL A 70 -7.27 -2.46 6.33
N GLU A 71 -7.43 -1.54 5.40
CA GLU A 71 -8.52 -0.58 5.38
C GLU A 71 -9.47 -0.93 4.24
N PRO A 72 -10.52 -1.71 4.52
CA PRO A 72 -11.52 -2.02 3.52
C PRO A 72 -12.23 -0.75 3.07
N ASN A 73 -12.74 -0.74 1.86
CA ASN A 73 -13.49 0.37 1.28
C ASN A 73 -12.69 1.68 1.18
N SER A 74 -11.39 1.59 0.90
CA SER A 74 -10.57 2.77 0.62
C SER A 74 -10.51 3.06 -0.87
N ILE A 75 -10.70 4.31 -1.26
CA ILE A 75 -10.45 4.76 -2.62
C ILE A 75 -8.94 4.91 -2.78
N VAL A 76 -8.38 4.17 -3.74
CA VAL A 76 -6.96 4.19 -4.05
C VAL A 76 -6.78 4.54 -5.53
N VAL A 77 -5.99 5.57 -5.80
CA VAL A 77 -5.75 6.07 -7.16
C VAL A 77 -4.26 6.03 -7.49
N PRO A 78 -3.88 6.00 -8.77
CA PRO A 78 -2.49 6.16 -9.16
C PRO A 78 -1.95 7.53 -8.73
N LEU A 79 -0.75 7.59 -8.17
CA LEU A 79 -0.16 8.84 -7.70
C LEU A 79 -0.03 9.89 -8.83
N TYR A 80 0.28 9.45 -10.05
CA TYR A 80 0.40 10.32 -11.22
C TYR A 80 -0.91 10.95 -11.68
N SER A 81 -2.07 10.47 -11.21
CA SER A 81 -3.39 11.07 -11.53
C SER A 81 -3.68 12.31 -10.71
N ILE A 82 -2.92 12.54 -9.64
CA ILE A 82 -3.07 13.69 -8.77
C ILE A 82 -2.27 14.86 -9.33
N MET A 83 -2.90 16.01 -9.35
CA MET A 83 -2.28 17.26 -9.77
C MET A 83 -2.26 18.25 -8.62
N GLU A 84 -1.33 19.17 -8.66
CA GLU A 84 -1.27 20.30 -7.75
C GLU A 84 -1.59 21.58 -8.53
N LYS A 85 -2.64 22.28 -8.13
CA LYS A 85 -3.07 23.53 -8.75
C LYS A 85 -3.38 24.55 -7.64
N ALA A 86 -2.76 25.70 -7.69
CA ALA A 86 -2.91 26.77 -6.68
C ALA A 86 -2.68 26.31 -5.23
N GLY A 87 -1.73 25.38 -5.00
CA GLY A 87 -1.44 24.83 -3.67
C GLY A 87 -2.44 23.78 -3.18
N GLU A 88 -3.39 23.39 -4.01
CA GLU A 88 -4.38 22.36 -3.72
C GLU A 88 -4.13 21.09 -4.54
N ARG A 89 -4.39 19.93 -3.95
CA ARG A 89 -4.34 18.66 -4.67
C ARG A 89 -5.70 18.39 -5.27
N ILE A 90 -5.68 18.16 -6.58
CA ILE A 90 -6.89 17.89 -7.36
C ILE A 90 -6.72 16.62 -8.19
N VAL A 91 -7.85 16.07 -8.57
CA VAL A 91 -7.98 15.06 -9.63
C VAL A 91 -9.09 15.48 -10.58
N PHE A 92 -9.09 14.94 -11.79
CA PHE A 92 -10.20 15.09 -12.71
C PHE A 92 -11.02 13.81 -12.75
N VAL A 93 -12.34 13.97 -12.70
CA VAL A 93 -13.31 12.90 -12.95
C VAL A 93 -14.12 13.24 -14.20
N GLU A 94 -14.55 12.20 -14.91
CA GLU A 94 -15.45 12.36 -16.03
C GLU A 94 -16.89 12.27 -15.52
N GLU A 95 -17.70 13.28 -15.83
CA GLU A 95 -19.13 13.33 -15.56
C GLU A 95 -19.84 13.77 -16.84
N ASP A 96 -20.64 12.88 -17.44
CA ASP A 96 -21.45 13.14 -18.63
C ASP A 96 -20.65 13.72 -19.84
N GLY A 97 -19.46 13.19 -20.08
CA GLY A 97 -18.57 13.64 -21.16
C GLY A 97 -17.80 14.93 -20.86
N VAL A 98 -17.79 15.36 -19.60
CA VAL A 98 -17.12 16.60 -19.17
C VAL A 98 -16.12 16.27 -18.05
N ALA A 99 -14.94 16.89 -18.10
CA ALA A 99 -13.98 16.82 -17.01
C ALA A 99 -14.39 17.73 -15.86
N ARG A 100 -14.45 17.18 -14.65
CA ARG A 100 -14.69 17.92 -13.43
C ARG A 100 -13.50 17.82 -12.49
N SER A 101 -13.00 18.97 -12.10
CA SER A 101 -11.92 19.08 -11.11
C SER A 101 -12.48 18.85 -9.72
N LYS A 102 -11.88 17.93 -8.95
CA LYS A 102 -12.24 17.67 -7.55
C LYS A 102 -11.03 17.85 -6.66
N LYS A 103 -11.18 18.70 -5.65
CA LYS A 103 -10.22 18.84 -4.58
C LYS A 103 -10.22 17.59 -3.72
N ILE A 104 -9.04 17.06 -3.40
CA ILE A 104 -8.88 15.85 -2.64
C ILE A 104 -7.94 16.02 -1.46
N GLU A 105 -8.16 15.21 -0.43
CA GLU A 105 -7.19 14.98 0.63
C GLU A 105 -6.58 13.60 0.48
N ILE A 106 -5.26 13.54 0.50
CA ILE A 106 -4.54 12.29 0.38
C ILE A 106 -4.21 11.66 1.74
N GLY A 107 -4.13 10.36 1.75
CA GLY A 107 -3.68 9.55 2.89
C GLY A 107 -2.30 8.96 2.67
N ILE A 108 -2.19 7.67 2.96
CA ILE A 108 -0.95 6.90 2.82
C ILE A 108 -0.61 6.73 1.33
N ILE A 109 0.66 6.95 1.01
CA ILE A 109 1.23 6.65 -0.30
C ILE A 109 1.97 5.32 -0.18
N SER A 110 1.70 4.39 -1.08
CA SER A 110 2.37 3.10 -1.18
C SER A 110 2.75 2.85 -2.63
N SER A 111 4.05 2.80 -2.90
CA SER A 111 4.61 2.69 -4.26
C SER A 111 4.07 3.77 -5.20
N ASP A 112 3.35 3.38 -6.23
CA ASP A 112 2.75 4.24 -7.26
C ASP A 112 1.29 4.60 -6.98
N ARG A 113 0.75 4.23 -5.81
CA ARG A 113 -0.64 4.42 -5.43
C ARG A 113 -0.78 5.27 -4.19
N VAL A 114 -1.88 5.98 -4.12
CA VAL A 114 -2.21 6.83 -2.98
C VAL A 114 -3.67 6.62 -2.57
N ARG A 115 -3.88 6.50 -1.27
CA ARG A 115 -5.21 6.46 -0.70
C ARG A 115 -5.81 7.87 -0.66
N ILE A 116 -7.06 8.00 -1.04
CA ILE A 116 -7.83 9.24 -0.92
C ILE A 116 -8.60 9.21 0.40
N LYS A 117 -8.44 10.24 1.21
CA LYS A 117 -9.20 10.43 2.46
C LYS A 117 -10.56 11.06 2.21
N SER A 118 -10.60 12.07 1.35
CA SER A 118 -11.81 12.82 1.01
C SER A 118 -11.72 13.44 -0.37
N GLY A 119 -12.85 13.80 -0.96
CA GLY A 119 -12.94 14.48 -2.25
C GLY A 119 -13.32 13.59 -3.43
N LEU A 120 -13.27 12.26 -3.29
CA LEU A 120 -13.77 11.29 -4.27
C LEU A 120 -14.82 10.37 -3.66
N LYS A 121 -15.71 9.87 -4.49
CA LYS A 121 -16.71 8.86 -4.14
C LYS A 121 -16.49 7.59 -4.96
N PHE A 122 -16.96 6.46 -4.44
CA PHE A 122 -16.96 5.21 -5.21
C PHE A 122 -17.87 5.34 -6.44
N GLY A 123 -17.41 4.78 -7.55
CA GLY A 123 -18.14 4.79 -8.82
C GLY A 123 -17.86 6.01 -9.71
N GLU A 124 -17.08 6.98 -9.25
CA GLU A 124 -16.66 8.09 -10.11
C GLU A 124 -15.57 7.65 -11.10
N ASN A 125 -15.67 8.13 -12.34
CA ASN A 125 -14.72 7.82 -13.42
C ASN A 125 -13.51 8.74 -13.32
N LEU A 126 -12.42 8.27 -12.73
CA LEU A 126 -11.18 9.04 -12.63
C LEU A 126 -10.47 9.14 -13.97
N ILE A 127 -10.10 10.34 -14.38
CA ILE A 127 -9.30 10.58 -15.57
C ILE A 127 -7.83 10.38 -15.19
N ILE A 128 -7.20 9.35 -15.78
CA ILE A 128 -5.81 8.97 -15.48
C ILE A 128 -4.84 9.22 -16.65
N LYS A 129 -5.36 9.66 -17.80
CA LYS A 129 -4.55 9.95 -18.99
C LYS A 129 -5.03 11.24 -19.64
N GLY A 130 -4.11 12.12 -19.98
CA GLY A 130 -4.40 13.43 -20.56
C GLY A 130 -4.76 14.52 -19.52
N GLN A 131 -4.86 14.18 -18.26
CA GLN A 131 -5.32 15.06 -17.17
C GLN A 131 -4.52 16.36 -17.01
N ARG A 132 -3.24 16.38 -17.43
CA ARG A 132 -2.38 17.56 -17.25
C ARG A 132 -2.78 18.76 -18.11
N ASN A 133 -3.54 18.51 -19.17
CA ASN A 133 -3.95 19.53 -20.13
C ASN A 133 -5.43 19.91 -19.96
N LEU A 134 -6.09 19.40 -18.92
CA LEU A 134 -7.52 19.64 -18.69
C LEU A 134 -7.76 20.86 -17.80
N GLU A 135 -8.83 21.55 -18.14
CA GLU A 135 -9.47 22.52 -17.26
C GLU A 135 -10.87 22.03 -16.86
N ASP A 136 -11.39 22.59 -15.77
CA ASP A 136 -12.73 22.23 -15.31
C ASP A 136 -13.78 22.64 -16.37
N GLY A 137 -14.59 21.70 -16.78
CA GLY A 137 -15.58 21.91 -17.82
C GLY A 137 -15.18 21.45 -19.22
N ASP A 138 -13.95 21.01 -19.42
CA ASP A 138 -13.51 20.53 -20.72
C ASP A 138 -14.28 19.27 -21.17
N LYS A 139 -14.60 19.23 -22.46
CA LYS A 139 -15.22 18.03 -23.03
C LYS A 139 -14.18 16.91 -23.17
N VAL A 140 -14.50 15.75 -22.69
CA VAL A 140 -13.64 14.58 -22.73
C VAL A 140 -14.34 13.40 -23.36
N LYS A 141 -13.55 12.54 -24.01
CA LYS A 141 -14.02 11.28 -24.54
C LYS A 141 -13.33 10.14 -23.82
N VAL A 142 -14.11 9.28 -23.20
CA VAL A 142 -13.58 8.07 -22.55
C VAL A 142 -13.07 7.11 -23.63
N THR A 143 -11.78 6.80 -23.57
CA THR A 143 -11.20 5.72 -24.36
C THR A 143 -10.87 4.57 -23.43
N LYS A 144 -11.42 3.39 -23.71
CA LYS A 144 -11.14 2.15 -22.97
C LYS A 144 -9.77 1.60 -23.30
#